data_ae6bb96ae3a4e1e49dd099c2dcfc79ca
#
_entry.id   ae6bb96ae3a4e1e49dd099c2dcfc79ca
#
_cell.length_a   1.000
_cell.length_b   1.000
_cell.length_c   1.000
_cell.angle_alpha   90.00
_cell.angle_beta   90.00
_cell.angle_gamma   90.00
#
_symmetry.space_group_name_H-M   'P 1'
#
loop_
_entity.id
_entity.type
_entity.pdbx_description
1 polymer ?
#
loop_
_entity_poly.entity_id
_entity_poly.type
_entity_poly.pdbx_seq_one_letter_code
_entity_poly.pdbx_strand_id
1 'polypeptide(L)'
;MKLKPIARGLTLAGILSTFIIPAYADVSPKDATAATKQANDQLYNQLPFSDNTDFTDAHKGFIAPLPTEIIHGAQGNVVWNPQQYAFIKEGEKAPDTVNPSLWRQSQLINISGLFEVTDGVYQIRNLDLSNMTIIEGTSGITVVDPLVSAETAKVGMDLYFKNRGKKPVVAIIYTHSHVDHYGGVRGVVDEADVKAGKTKIYAPAGFMEAAVAENIMAGNVMSRRASYMYGNLLKPDAKGQVGAGLGTTTSAGTVTLIAPTNIIDKDGQKEVIDGLTYDFM
;
A
#
# COMPACT_ATOMS: atom_id res chain seq x y z
N MET A 1 32.64 32.74 -73.94
CA MET A 1 33.01 32.03 -72.72
C MET A 1 31.82 31.16 -72.32
N LYS A 2 31.82 29.85 -72.60
CA LYS A 2 30.71 28.94 -72.39
C LYS A 2 30.94 28.18 -71.10
N LEU A 3 30.07 28.37 -70.09
CA LEU A 3 30.08 27.64 -68.83
C LEU A 3 29.41 26.26 -69.05
N LYS A 4 30.13 25.21 -68.66
CA LYS A 4 29.62 23.81 -68.65
C LYS A 4 28.82 23.57 -67.35
N PRO A 5 27.70 22.81 -67.41
CA PRO A 5 26.98 22.45 -66.19
C PRO A 5 27.69 21.31 -65.47
N ILE A 6 27.85 21.48 -64.15
CA ILE A 6 28.35 20.45 -63.24
C ILE A 6 27.12 19.62 -62.81
N ALA A 7 27.09 18.36 -63.21
CA ALA A 7 26.13 17.38 -62.72
C ALA A 7 26.51 17.01 -61.28
N ARG A 8 25.66 17.37 -60.31
CA ARG A 8 25.72 16.89 -58.92
C ARG A 8 24.97 15.56 -58.86
N GLY A 9 25.73 14.48 -58.74
CA GLY A 9 25.17 13.19 -58.34
C GLY A 9 24.73 13.20 -56.89
N LEU A 10 23.43 13.09 -56.62
CA LEU A 10 22.86 12.82 -55.33
C LEU A 10 23.01 11.32 -55.05
N THR A 11 23.94 10.95 -54.19
CA THR A 11 24.01 9.61 -53.64
C THR A 11 22.96 9.50 -52.53
N LEU A 12 21.88 8.76 -52.80
CA LEU A 12 20.85 8.45 -51.79
C LEU A 12 21.42 7.39 -50.83
N ALA A 13 21.93 7.84 -49.69
CA ALA A 13 22.30 6.93 -48.59
C ALA A 13 21.01 6.44 -47.92
N GLY A 14 20.58 5.23 -48.25
CA GLY A 14 19.47 4.55 -47.57
C GLY A 14 19.86 4.30 -46.11
N ILE A 15 19.24 5.03 -45.19
CA ILE A 15 19.31 4.75 -43.76
C ILE A 15 18.45 3.49 -43.54
N LEU A 16 19.11 2.36 -43.39
CA LEU A 16 18.49 1.12 -42.91
C LEU A 16 18.18 1.33 -41.41
N SER A 17 16.97 1.81 -41.10
CA SER A 17 16.45 1.84 -39.75
C SER A 17 16.25 0.40 -39.29
N THR A 18 17.24 -0.18 -38.66
CA THR A 18 17.04 -1.40 -37.88
C THR A 18 16.09 -1.05 -36.72
N PHE A 19 14.81 -1.43 -36.88
CA PHE A 19 13.91 -1.49 -35.76
C PHE A 19 14.50 -2.49 -34.76
N ILE A 20 15.13 -1.98 -33.71
CA ILE A 20 15.41 -2.78 -32.52
C ILE A 20 14.06 -3.04 -31.90
N ILE A 21 13.45 -4.17 -32.24
CA ILE A 21 12.32 -4.70 -31.49
C ILE A 21 12.92 -5.02 -30.11
N PRO A 22 12.50 -4.34 -29.04
CA PRO A 22 12.95 -4.74 -27.70
C PRO A 22 12.55 -6.20 -27.55
N ALA A 23 13.51 -7.09 -27.37
CA ALA A 23 13.25 -8.45 -26.96
C ALA A 23 12.63 -8.34 -25.56
N TYR A 24 11.30 -8.32 -25.48
CA TYR A 24 10.63 -8.57 -24.22
C TYR A 24 11.03 -9.99 -23.84
N ALA A 25 11.83 -10.11 -22.78
CA ALA A 25 12.08 -11.40 -22.18
C ALA A 25 10.72 -12.05 -21.93
N ASP A 26 10.55 -13.29 -22.37
CA ASP A 26 9.35 -14.07 -22.03
C ASP A 26 9.30 -14.19 -20.50
N VAL A 27 8.46 -13.34 -19.90
CA VAL A 27 8.19 -13.31 -18.44
C VAL A 27 7.12 -14.32 -18.05
N SER A 28 6.93 -15.37 -18.85
CA SER A 28 6.02 -16.44 -18.51
C SER A 28 6.40 -17.05 -17.15
N PRO A 29 5.40 -17.31 -16.28
CA PRO A 29 5.65 -17.94 -14.99
C PRO A 29 6.37 -19.28 -15.14
N LYS A 30 7.40 -19.53 -14.33
CA LYS A 30 8.23 -20.72 -14.37
C LYS A 30 8.04 -21.57 -13.11
N ASP A 31 8.21 -22.87 -13.24
CA ASP A 31 8.30 -23.78 -12.11
C ASP A 31 9.60 -23.57 -11.32
N ALA A 32 9.56 -23.91 -10.04
CA ALA A 32 10.76 -23.90 -9.21
C ALA A 32 11.80 -24.89 -9.73
N THR A 33 13.07 -24.49 -9.73
CA THR A 33 14.16 -25.45 -9.98
C THR A 33 14.28 -26.41 -8.79
N ALA A 34 14.93 -27.57 -8.99
CA ALA A 34 15.21 -28.51 -7.90
C ALA A 34 15.98 -27.84 -6.75
N ALA A 35 16.92 -26.94 -7.06
CA ALA A 35 17.69 -26.18 -6.07
C ALA A 35 16.79 -25.22 -5.27
N THR A 36 15.88 -24.50 -5.93
CA THR A 36 14.92 -23.61 -5.25
C THR A 36 14.01 -24.40 -4.33
N LYS A 37 13.45 -25.51 -4.83
CA LYS A 37 12.59 -26.39 -4.02
C LYS A 37 13.33 -26.91 -2.79
N GLN A 38 14.55 -27.43 -2.96
CA GLN A 38 15.37 -27.92 -1.86
C GLN A 38 15.65 -26.84 -0.82
N ALA A 39 16.01 -25.63 -1.24
CA ALA A 39 16.26 -24.51 -0.33
C ALA A 39 15.00 -24.13 0.46
N ASN A 40 13.82 -24.08 -0.19
CA ASN A 40 12.56 -23.82 0.46
C ASN A 40 12.15 -24.94 1.44
N ASP A 41 12.32 -26.20 1.05
CA ASP A 41 11.98 -27.36 1.92
C ASP A 41 12.84 -27.40 3.19
N GLN A 42 14.11 -26.97 3.14
CA GLN A 42 15.00 -26.91 4.30
C GLN A 42 14.50 -25.96 5.39
N LEU A 43 13.79 -24.87 5.02
CA LEU A 43 13.28 -23.89 5.98
C LEU A 43 12.24 -24.49 6.93
N TYR A 44 11.45 -25.49 6.50
CA TYR A 44 10.50 -26.18 7.38
C TYR A 44 11.15 -26.93 8.53
N ASN A 45 12.45 -27.27 8.42
CA ASN A 45 13.21 -27.91 9.49
C ASN A 45 13.97 -26.91 10.38
N GLN A 46 14.05 -25.63 9.95
CA GLN A 46 14.84 -24.59 10.63
C GLN A 46 13.97 -23.59 11.38
N LEU A 47 12.73 -23.39 10.95
CA LEU A 47 11.83 -22.39 11.48
C LEU A 47 10.60 -23.03 12.14
N PRO A 48 10.01 -22.39 13.16
CA PRO A 48 8.93 -22.98 13.96
C PRO A 48 7.56 -22.83 13.25
N PHE A 49 7.41 -23.41 12.06
CA PHE A 49 6.15 -23.35 11.30
C PHE A 49 4.95 -24.04 11.98
N SER A 50 5.19 -24.83 13.01
CA SER A 50 4.15 -25.45 13.84
C SER A 50 3.55 -24.50 14.88
N ASP A 51 4.20 -23.37 15.15
CA ASP A 51 3.65 -22.34 16.03
C ASP A 51 2.60 -21.53 15.26
N ASN A 52 1.35 -21.59 15.72
CA ASN A 52 0.20 -20.89 15.13
C ASN A 52 -0.32 -19.77 16.02
N THR A 53 0.45 -19.34 17.03
CA THR A 53 0.04 -18.30 17.99
C THR A 53 -0.31 -17.00 17.27
N ASP A 54 0.48 -16.58 16.28
CA ASP A 54 0.25 -15.37 15.50
C ASP A 54 -0.99 -15.44 14.60
N PHE A 55 -1.38 -16.62 14.08
CA PHE A 55 -2.67 -16.79 13.39
C PHE A 55 -3.83 -16.62 14.38
N THR A 56 -3.74 -17.23 15.56
CA THR A 56 -4.72 -17.04 16.62
C THR A 56 -4.84 -15.57 17.00
N ASP A 57 -3.72 -14.86 17.13
CA ASP A 57 -3.70 -13.44 17.47
C ASP A 57 -4.24 -12.57 16.32
N ALA A 58 -3.94 -12.91 15.07
CA ALA A 58 -4.43 -12.17 13.91
C ALA A 58 -5.95 -12.20 13.77
N HIS A 59 -6.62 -13.25 14.22
CA HIS A 59 -8.08 -13.37 14.21
C HIS A 59 -8.78 -12.66 15.37
N LYS A 60 -8.04 -12.28 16.43
CA LYS A 60 -8.65 -11.61 17.60
C LYS A 60 -9.31 -10.29 17.21
N GLY A 61 -10.47 -10.04 17.81
CA GLY A 61 -11.21 -8.79 17.63
C GLY A 61 -11.85 -8.62 16.25
N PHE A 62 -11.97 -9.65 15.42
CA PHE A 62 -12.64 -9.56 14.13
C PHE A 62 -14.10 -9.12 14.28
N ILE A 63 -14.50 -8.07 13.54
CA ILE A 63 -15.85 -7.50 13.55
C ILE A 63 -16.57 -7.78 12.23
N ALA A 64 -15.92 -7.43 11.09
CA ALA A 64 -16.56 -7.53 9.78
C ALA A 64 -15.52 -7.73 8.65
N PRO A 65 -15.87 -8.51 7.61
CA PRO A 65 -15.01 -8.67 6.45
C PRO A 65 -14.95 -7.37 5.61
N LEU A 66 -13.89 -7.23 4.81
CA LEU A 66 -13.85 -6.23 3.75
C LEU A 66 -14.99 -6.44 2.74
N PRO A 67 -15.51 -5.39 2.10
CA PRO A 67 -16.37 -5.53 0.93
C PRO A 67 -15.71 -6.41 -0.14
N THR A 68 -16.51 -7.23 -0.83
CA THR A 68 -16.01 -8.14 -1.88
C THR A 68 -15.96 -7.48 -3.26
N GLU A 69 -16.61 -6.34 -3.42
CA GLU A 69 -16.70 -5.60 -4.66
C GLU A 69 -15.33 -4.97 -5.01
N ILE A 70 -15.04 -4.96 -6.30
CA ILE A 70 -13.86 -4.27 -6.81
C ILE A 70 -14.04 -2.76 -6.63
N ILE A 71 -13.05 -2.11 -6.04
CA ILE A 71 -13.03 -0.66 -5.90
C ILE A 71 -12.52 -0.07 -7.21
N HIS A 72 -13.31 0.84 -7.80
CA HIS A 72 -12.97 1.56 -9.02
C HIS A 72 -12.68 3.03 -8.74
N GLY A 73 -11.73 3.60 -9.47
CA GLY A 73 -11.49 5.03 -9.51
C GLY A 73 -12.47 5.77 -10.41
N ALA A 74 -12.45 7.09 -10.37
CA ALA A 74 -13.33 7.95 -11.16
C ALA A 74 -13.22 7.74 -12.69
N GLN A 75 -12.12 7.19 -13.15
CA GLN A 75 -11.87 6.88 -14.58
C GLN A 75 -12.21 5.42 -14.95
N GLY A 76 -12.81 4.66 -14.02
CA GLY A 76 -13.17 3.25 -14.21
C GLY A 76 -12.01 2.26 -14.05
N ASN A 77 -10.80 2.73 -13.74
CA ASN A 77 -9.67 1.85 -13.43
C ASN A 77 -9.90 1.07 -12.12
N VAL A 78 -9.37 -0.13 -12.06
CA VAL A 78 -9.36 -0.92 -10.82
C VAL A 78 -8.38 -0.28 -9.84
N VAL A 79 -8.88 0.15 -8.69
CA VAL A 79 -8.09 0.68 -7.56
C VAL A 79 -7.66 -0.44 -6.63
N TRP A 80 -8.61 -1.31 -6.27
CA TRP A 80 -8.37 -2.44 -5.39
C TRP A 80 -9.30 -3.61 -5.73
N ASN A 81 -8.74 -4.81 -5.76
CA ASN A 81 -9.51 -6.03 -5.94
C ASN A 81 -9.33 -6.94 -4.71
N PRO A 82 -10.32 -7.06 -3.82
CA PRO A 82 -10.23 -7.87 -2.60
C PRO A 82 -9.99 -9.37 -2.86
N GLN A 83 -10.34 -9.85 -4.06
CA GLN A 83 -10.20 -11.26 -4.45
C GLN A 83 -8.85 -11.58 -5.10
N GLN A 84 -8.00 -10.59 -5.30
CA GLN A 84 -6.75 -10.73 -6.06
C GLN A 84 -5.80 -11.77 -5.47
N TYR A 85 -5.81 -11.94 -4.14
CA TYR A 85 -4.97 -12.90 -3.40
C TYR A 85 -5.76 -14.05 -2.78
N ALA A 86 -6.97 -14.32 -3.25
CA ALA A 86 -7.82 -15.41 -2.73
C ALA A 86 -7.23 -16.83 -2.92
N PHE A 87 -6.18 -16.95 -3.74
CA PHE A 87 -5.43 -18.19 -3.91
C PHE A 87 -4.51 -18.51 -2.71
N ILE A 88 -4.21 -17.55 -1.83
CA ILE A 88 -3.41 -17.73 -0.62
C ILE A 88 -4.36 -18.08 0.52
N LYS A 89 -4.40 -19.34 0.90
CA LYS A 89 -5.29 -19.83 1.95
C LYS A 89 -4.51 -20.19 3.20
N GLU A 90 -5.08 -19.85 4.34
CA GLU A 90 -4.53 -20.21 5.65
C GLU A 90 -4.38 -21.73 5.78
N GLY A 91 -3.29 -22.18 6.38
CA GLY A 91 -2.98 -23.60 6.62
C GLY A 91 -2.46 -24.37 5.41
N GLU A 92 -2.48 -23.80 4.20
CA GLU A 92 -1.90 -24.47 3.04
C GLU A 92 -0.35 -24.35 3.02
N LYS A 93 0.32 -25.42 2.63
CA LYS A 93 1.78 -25.42 2.43
C LYS A 93 2.15 -24.47 1.30
N ALA A 94 3.30 -23.79 1.43
CA ALA A 94 3.82 -22.92 0.38
C ALA A 94 4.03 -23.71 -0.93
N PRO A 95 3.69 -23.12 -2.09
CA PRO A 95 4.11 -23.64 -3.38
C PRO A 95 5.65 -23.73 -3.48
N ASP A 96 6.19 -24.68 -4.23
CA ASP A 96 7.63 -24.86 -4.39
C ASP A 96 8.36 -23.60 -4.89
N THR A 97 7.63 -22.70 -5.56
CA THR A 97 8.11 -21.44 -6.13
C THR A 97 8.21 -20.29 -5.11
N VAL A 98 7.63 -20.46 -3.91
CA VAL A 98 7.51 -19.39 -2.90
C VAL A 98 8.29 -19.76 -1.65
N ASN A 99 9.06 -18.81 -1.11
CA ASN A 99 9.69 -18.97 0.20
C ASN A 99 8.61 -19.23 1.27
N PRO A 100 8.72 -20.30 2.09
CA PRO A 100 7.70 -20.63 3.09
C PRO A 100 7.40 -19.53 4.10
N SER A 101 8.42 -18.74 4.50
CA SER A 101 8.21 -17.61 5.42
C SER A 101 7.39 -16.50 4.76
N LEU A 102 7.64 -16.20 3.49
CA LEU A 102 6.85 -15.22 2.75
C LEU A 102 5.40 -15.72 2.55
N TRP A 103 5.22 -17.00 2.24
CA TRP A 103 3.88 -17.59 2.11
C TRP A 103 3.09 -17.47 3.42
N ARG A 104 3.73 -17.85 4.54
CA ARG A 104 3.13 -17.75 5.86
C ARG A 104 2.78 -16.30 6.22
N GLN A 105 3.68 -15.35 5.94
CA GLN A 105 3.41 -13.93 6.12
C GLN A 105 2.23 -13.46 5.26
N SER A 106 2.15 -13.91 4.01
CA SER A 106 1.05 -13.57 3.11
C SER A 106 -0.29 -14.16 3.57
N GLN A 107 -0.28 -15.35 4.18
CA GLN A 107 -1.48 -15.93 4.82
C GLN A 107 -1.96 -15.07 5.98
N LEU A 108 -1.05 -14.62 6.87
CA LEU A 108 -1.38 -13.72 7.98
C LEU A 108 -1.95 -12.37 7.50
N ILE A 109 -1.34 -11.77 6.48
CA ILE A 109 -1.80 -10.52 5.88
C ILE A 109 -3.20 -10.67 5.27
N ASN A 110 -3.53 -11.85 4.71
CA ASN A 110 -4.86 -12.12 4.14
C ASN A 110 -5.99 -12.21 5.18
N ILE A 111 -5.68 -12.25 6.48
CA ILE A 111 -6.65 -12.11 7.55
C ILE A 111 -7.10 -10.64 7.59
N SER A 112 -8.11 -10.32 6.80
CA SER A 112 -8.50 -8.95 6.42
C SER A 112 -9.86 -8.57 6.97
N GLY A 113 -10.10 -7.26 7.15
CA GLY A 113 -11.38 -6.74 7.64
C GLY A 113 -11.26 -5.58 8.60
N LEU A 114 -12.34 -5.37 9.34
CA LEU A 114 -12.41 -4.49 10.51
C LEU A 114 -12.20 -5.30 11.78
N PHE A 115 -11.27 -4.85 12.62
CA PHE A 115 -10.91 -5.50 13.88
C PHE A 115 -10.95 -4.50 15.03
N GLU A 116 -11.38 -4.94 16.20
CA GLU A 116 -11.14 -4.26 17.48
C GLU A 116 -9.83 -4.76 18.06
N VAL A 117 -8.84 -3.87 18.17
CA VAL A 117 -7.52 -4.21 18.72
C VAL A 117 -7.55 -4.23 20.24
N THR A 118 -8.18 -3.22 20.81
CA THR A 118 -8.52 -3.06 22.22
C THR A 118 -9.70 -2.10 22.31
N ASP A 119 -10.28 -1.94 23.50
CA ASP A 119 -11.43 -1.05 23.70
C ASP A 119 -11.18 0.34 23.12
N GLY A 120 -12.05 0.77 22.24
CA GLY A 120 -12.00 2.04 21.54
C GLY A 120 -10.92 2.15 20.43
N VAL A 121 -10.16 1.10 20.12
CA VAL A 121 -9.14 1.11 19.05
C VAL A 121 -9.44 0.06 17.99
N TYR A 122 -9.61 0.50 16.76
CA TYR A 122 -10.02 -0.34 15.62
C TYR A 122 -8.99 -0.26 14.50
N GLN A 123 -8.89 -1.32 13.70
CA GLN A 123 -8.04 -1.36 12.49
C GLN A 123 -8.82 -1.88 11.28
N ILE A 124 -8.61 -1.19 10.16
CA ILE A 124 -8.91 -1.73 8.82
C ILE A 124 -7.62 -2.38 8.32
N ARG A 125 -7.66 -3.69 8.11
CA ARG A 125 -6.50 -4.50 7.71
C ARG A 125 -6.66 -5.02 6.29
N ASN A 126 -5.57 -4.99 5.52
CA ASN A 126 -5.44 -5.52 4.15
C ASN A 126 -6.44 -4.91 3.14
N LEU A 127 -6.74 -3.62 3.26
CA LEU A 127 -7.47 -2.85 2.26
C LEU A 127 -6.53 -2.02 1.38
N ASP A 128 -5.26 -2.00 1.72
CA ASP A 128 -4.12 -1.39 1.04
C ASP A 128 -2.82 -2.00 1.56
N LEU A 129 -1.66 -1.41 1.23
CA LEU A 129 -0.37 -1.83 1.74
C LEU A 129 -0.26 -1.67 3.26
N SER A 130 -0.65 -0.52 3.80
CA SER A 130 -0.69 -0.22 5.23
C SER A 130 -2.05 -0.57 5.86
N ASN A 131 -2.12 -0.52 7.19
CA ASN A 131 -3.36 -0.59 7.95
C ASN A 131 -3.79 0.81 8.37
N MET A 132 -5.09 1.07 8.39
CA MET A 132 -5.66 2.30 8.93
C MET A 132 -6.17 2.04 10.35
N THR A 133 -5.69 2.82 11.33
CA THR A 133 -6.14 2.70 12.72
C THR A 133 -7.12 3.83 13.06
N ILE A 134 -8.18 3.50 13.77
CA ILE A 134 -9.24 4.40 14.19
C ILE A 134 -9.36 4.33 15.70
N ILE A 135 -9.26 5.49 16.37
CA ILE A 135 -9.31 5.60 17.83
C ILE A 135 -10.51 6.43 18.22
N GLU A 136 -11.42 5.86 19.01
CA GLU A 136 -12.61 6.53 19.50
C GLU A 136 -12.28 7.44 20.68
N GLY A 137 -12.53 8.74 20.55
CA GLY A 137 -12.44 9.72 21.62
C GLY A 137 -13.80 10.00 22.28
N THR A 138 -13.89 11.08 23.02
CA THR A 138 -15.10 11.49 23.76
C THR A 138 -16.25 11.89 22.81
N SER A 139 -15.95 12.60 21.73
CA SER A 139 -16.97 13.16 20.82
C SER A 139 -16.81 12.75 19.36
N GLY A 140 -15.64 12.21 18.99
CA GLY A 140 -15.30 11.86 17.62
C GLY A 140 -14.29 10.73 17.54
N ILE A 141 -13.58 10.71 16.44
CA ILE A 141 -12.52 9.72 16.17
C ILE A 141 -11.24 10.39 15.70
N THR A 142 -10.11 9.78 16.06
CA THR A 142 -8.79 10.04 15.46
C THR A 142 -8.47 8.93 14.47
N VAL A 143 -8.05 9.28 13.25
CA VAL A 143 -7.60 8.33 12.24
C VAL A 143 -6.07 8.39 12.12
N VAL A 144 -5.41 7.25 12.24
CA VAL A 144 -3.96 7.13 12.07
C VAL A 144 -3.68 6.42 10.75
N ASP A 145 -2.87 7.04 9.92
CA ASP A 145 -2.38 6.51 8.62
C ASP A 145 -3.51 6.10 7.65
N PRO A 146 -4.09 7.06 6.93
CA PRO A 146 -5.27 6.85 6.09
C PRO A 146 -4.98 6.18 4.73
N LEU A 147 -4.14 5.13 4.66
CA LEU A 147 -3.84 4.32 3.48
C LEU A 147 -3.20 5.09 2.30
N VAL A 148 -3.03 4.41 1.14
CA VAL A 148 -2.42 5.00 -0.08
C VAL A 148 -3.40 5.87 -0.85
N SER A 149 -4.66 5.43 -1.01
CA SER A 149 -5.61 6.09 -1.90
C SER A 149 -6.90 6.55 -1.22
N ALA A 150 -7.47 7.63 -1.72
CA ALA A 150 -8.73 8.17 -1.21
C ALA A 150 -9.87 7.17 -1.32
N GLU A 151 -9.89 6.34 -2.36
CA GLU A 151 -10.94 5.36 -2.60
C GLU A 151 -10.87 4.22 -1.56
N THR A 152 -9.69 3.67 -1.28
CA THR A 152 -9.53 2.62 -0.24
C THR A 152 -9.79 3.18 1.15
N ALA A 153 -9.27 4.37 1.47
CA ALA A 153 -9.51 5.02 2.74
C ALA A 153 -11.01 5.27 2.99
N LYS A 154 -11.73 5.74 1.95
CA LYS A 154 -13.18 5.94 2.04
C LYS A 154 -13.93 4.64 2.32
N VAL A 155 -13.61 3.56 1.59
CA VAL A 155 -14.25 2.25 1.79
C VAL A 155 -13.96 1.72 3.20
N GLY A 156 -12.74 1.89 3.71
CA GLY A 156 -12.37 1.55 5.08
C GLY A 156 -13.20 2.33 6.12
N MET A 157 -13.35 3.64 5.93
CA MET A 157 -14.17 4.48 6.80
C MET A 157 -15.65 4.09 6.72
N ASP A 158 -16.18 3.81 5.53
CA ASP A 158 -17.57 3.37 5.36
C ASP A 158 -17.81 2.03 6.09
N LEU A 159 -16.86 1.09 6.04
CA LEU A 159 -16.91 -0.17 6.78
C LEU A 159 -16.93 0.07 8.30
N TYR A 160 -16.06 0.94 8.80
CA TYR A 160 -16.06 1.32 10.21
C TYR A 160 -17.39 1.95 10.61
N PHE A 161 -17.87 2.97 9.88
CA PHE A 161 -19.12 3.66 10.20
C PHE A 161 -20.36 2.75 10.17
N LYS A 162 -20.39 1.79 9.26
CA LYS A 162 -21.45 0.78 9.17
C LYS A 162 -21.54 -0.06 10.44
N ASN A 163 -20.43 -0.36 11.08
CA ASN A 163 -20.35 -1.27 12.24
C ASN A 163 -20.33 -0.54 13.60
N ARG A 164 -19.80 0.69 13.63
CA ARG A 164 -19.61 1.47 14.89
C ARG A 164 -20.46 2.74 14.97
N GLY A 165 -21.17 3.08 13.89
CA GLY A 165 -21.89 4.34 13.78
C GLY A 165 -21.01 5.50 13.31
N LYS A 166 -21.65 6.50 12.69
CA LYS A 166 -20.95 7.66 12.15
C LYS A 166 -20.55 8.62 13.27
N LYS A 167 -19.27 8.94 13.36
CA LYS A 167 -18.67 9.90 14.29
C LYS A 167 -17.86 10.94 13.51
N PRO A 168 -17.74 12.20 13.96
CA PRO A 168 -16.88 13.19 13.32
C PRO A 168 -15.41 12.77 13.42
N VAL A 169 -14.63 12.98 12.35
CA VAL A 169 -13.18 12.86 12.38
C VAL A 169 -12.60 14.16 12.97
N VAL A 170 -12.13 14.10 14.20
CA VAL A 170 -11.60 15.28 14.92
C VAL A 170 -10.10 15.44 14.76
N ALA A 171 -9.39 14.33 14.46
CA ALA A 171 -7.96 14.38 14.17
C ALA A 171 -7.54 13.30 13.17
N ILE A 172 -6.42 13.58 12.49
CA ILE A 172 -5.66 12.62 11.69
C ILE A 172 -4.21 12.68 12.15
N ILE A 173 -3.55 11.53 12.22
CA ILE A 173 -2.13 11.42 12.54
C ILE A 173 -1.44 10.73 11.36
N TYR A 174 -0.43 11.39 10.78
CA TYR A 174 0.51 10.76 9.86
C TYR A 174 1.73 10.33 10.68
N THR A 175 2.02 9.04 10.73
CA THR A 175 3.16 8.54 11.51
C THR A 175 4.49 8.92 10.86
N HIS A 176 4.55 8.93 9.52
CA HIS A 176 5.73 9.29 8.74
C HIS A 176 5.37 9.63 7.28
N SER A 177 6.39 9.96 6.48
CA SER A 177 6.25 10.55 5.16
C SER A 177 6.02 9.58 3.99
N HIS A 178 5.93 8.27 4.23
CA HIS A 178 5.60 7.32 3.18
C HIS A 178 4.15 7.47 2.72
N VAL A 179 3.91 7.34 1.43
CA VAL A 179 2.61 7.65 0.81
C VAL A 179 1.46 6.78 1.30
N ASP A 180 1.73 5.56 1.72
CA ASP A 180 0.75 4.62 2.25
C ASP A 180 0.25 4.98 3.67
N HIS A 181 0.80 6.03 4.28
CA HIS A 181 0.40 6.54 5.58
C HIS A 181 -0.33 7.89 5.53
N TYR A 182 -0.46 8.50 4.32
CA TYR A 182 -1.19 9.77 4.18
C TYR A 182 -2.02 9.89 2.90
N GLY A 183 -1.70 9.10 1.86
CA GLY A 183 -2.22 9.30 0.51
C GLY A 183 -3.74 9.26 0.39
N GLY A 184 -4.41 8.53 1.25
CA GLY A 184 -5.86 8.38 1.29
C GLY A 184 -6.61 9.47 2.08
N VAL A 185 -5.93 10.50 2.59
CA VAL A 185 -6.51 11.47 3.54
C VAL A 185 -7.81 12.12 3.07
N ARG A 186 -7.97 12.41 1.77
CA ARG A 186 -9.22 12.98 1.24
C ARG A 186 -10.37 11.98 1.12
N GLY A 187 -10.12 10.70 1.34
CA GLY A 187 -11.15 9.68 1.56
C GLY A 187 -11.70 9.67 2.99
N VAL A 188 -10.99 10.32 3.92
CA VAL A 188 -11.32 10.37 5.35
C VAL A 188 -11.94 11.71 5.74
N VAL A 189 -11.42 12.82 5.22
CA VAL A 189 -11.84 14.19 5.60
C VAL A 189 -11.82 15.12 4.41
N ASP A 190 -12.74 16.10 4.42
CA ASP A 190 -12.70 17.22 3.50
C ASP A 190 -11.67 18.27 3.95
N GLU A 191 -10.87 18.79 3.01
CA GLU A 191 -9.90 19.83 3.31
C GLU A 191 -10.54 21.11 3.87
N ALA A 192 -11.81 21.36 3.53
CA ALA A 192 -12.57 22.47 4.08
C ALA A 192 -12.76 22.36 5.61
N ASP A 193 -12.97 21.14 6.12
CA ASP A 193 -13.10 20.90 7.57
C ASP A 193 -11.76 21.07 8.29
N VAL A 194 -10.65 20.69 7.65
CA VAL A 194 -9.31 20.96 8.17
C VAL A 194 -9.03 22.47 8.22
N LYS A 195 -9.32 23.21 7.13
CA LYS A 195 -9.17 24.67 7.08
C LYS A 195 -10.06 25.40 8.09
N ALA A 196 -11.24 24.85 8.37
CA ALA A 196 -12.16 25.39 9.38
C ALA A 196 -11.77 25.03 10.83
N GLY A 197 -10.69 24.24 11.02
CA GLY A 197 -10.21 23.81 12.34
C GLY A 197 -11.09 22.74 13.01
N LYS A 198 -12.02 22.13 12.28
CA LYS A 198 -12.86 21.02 12.81
C LYS A 198 -12.08 19.72 12.92
N THR A 199 -11.14 19.49 12.01
CA THR A 199 -10.21 18.34 12.02
C THR A 199 -8.79 18.86 12.07
N LYS A 200 -7.97 18.37 13.00
CA LYS A 200 -6.54 18.67 13.09
C LYS A 200 -5.74 17.53 12.44
N ILE A 201 -4.63 17.87 11.81
CA ILE A 201 -3.70 16.88 11.24
C ILE A 201 -2.35 17.03 11.93
N TYR A 202 -1.91 15.95 12.57
CA TYR A 202 -0.65 15.87 13.27
C TYR A 202 0.37 15.10 12.42
N ALA A 203 1.61 15.57 12.37
CA ALA A 203 2.71 14.87 11.71
C ALA A 203 4.06 15.27 12.32
N PRO A 204 5.12 14.47 12.17
CA PRO A 204 6.44 14.83 12.65
C PRO A 204 7.02 16.02 11.88
N ALA A 205 7.94 16.73 12.53
CA ALA A 205 8.70 17.81 11.91
C ALA A 205 9.42 17.32 10.64
N GLY A 206 9.44 18.15 9.57
CA GLY A 206 10.02 17.78 8.28
C GLY A 206 9.14 16.87 7.40
N PHE A 207 7.94 16.54 7.84
CA PHE A 207 7.04 15.64 7.10
C PHE A 207 6.78 16.10 5.66
N MET A 208 6.44 17.37 5.45
CA MET A 208 6.10 17.89 4.12
C MET A 208 7.28 17.83 3.15
N GLU A 209 8.46 18.23 3.62
CA GLU A 209 9.70 18.19 2.84
C GLU A 209 10.03 16.75 2.43
N ALA A 210 9.94 15.81 3.37
CA ALA A 210 10.20 14.39 3.12
C ALA A 210 9.17 13.79 2.16
N ALA A 211 7.88 14.02 2.37
CA ALA A 211 6.82 13.51 1.51
C ALA A 211 6.93 14.02 0.05
N VAL A 212 7.26 15.30 -0.14
CA VAL A 212 7.47 15.89 -1.47
C VAL A 212 8.76 15.38 -2.11
N ALA A 213 9.85 15.31 -1.36
CA ALA A 213 11.13 14.83 -1.86
C ALA A 213 11.03 13.37 -2.33
N GLU A 214 10.42 12.52 -1.55
CA GLU A 214 10.32 11.08 -1.83
C GLU A 214 9.33 10.75 -2.96
N ASN A 215 8.14 11.34 -2.92
CA ASN A 215 7.05 10.91 -3.79
C ASN A 215 6.90 11.75 -5.07
N ILE A 216 7.41 12.97 -5.10
CA ILE A 216 7.36 13.85 -6.27
C ILE A 216 8.74 13.97 -6.91
N MET A 217 9.75 14.44 -6.19
CA MET A 217 11.08 14.66 -6.78
C MET A 217 11.78 13.36 -7.13
N ALA A 218 11.72 12.36 -6.25
CA ALA A 218 12.30 11.04 -6.44
C ALA A 218 11.29 9.97 -6.87
N GLY A 219 10.04 10.32 -7.17
CA GLY A 219 8.93 9.39 -7.36
C GLY A 219 9.18 8.28 -8.38
N ASN A 220 9.83 8.59 -9.52
CA ASN A 220 10.21 7.57 -10.52
C ASN A 220 11.25 6.58 -10.00
N VAL A 221 12.17 7.03 -9.14
CA VAL A 221 13.19 6.17 -8.53
C VAL A 221 12.53 5.28 -7.47
N MET A 222 11.64 5.84 -6.66
CA MET A 222 10.88 5.12 -5.65
C MET A 222 9.96 4.06 -6.30
N SER A 223 9.26 4.39 -7.37
CA SER A 223 8.42 3.43 -8.11
C SER A 223 9.23 2.25 -8.66
N ARG A 224 10.43 2.50 -9.20
CA ARG A 224 11.34 1.43 -9.64
C ARG A 224 11.82 0.57 -8.49
N ARG A 225 12.22 1.20 -7.38
CA ARG A 225 12.63 0.48 -6.16
C ARG A 225 11.50 -0.40 -5.63
N ALA A 226 10.29 0.15 -5.53
CA ALA A 226 9.10 -0.58 -5.12
C ALA A 226 8.82 -1.80 -6.01
N SER A 227 9.00 -1.68 -7.32
CA SER A 227 8.83 -2.80 -8.27
C SER A 227 9.77 -3.96 -7.98
N TYR A 228 11.02 -3.69 -7.60
CA TYR A 228 11.98 -4.73 -7.20
C TYR A 228 11.66 -5.31 -5.81
N MET A 229 11.23 -4.48 -4.86
CA MET A 229 10.95 -4.93 -3.49
C MET A 229 9.63 -5.71 -3.39
N TYR A 230 8.60 -5.27 -4.08
CA TYR A 230 7.23 -5.78 -3.92
C TYR A 230 6.82 -6.76 -5.00
N GLY A 231 7.55 -6.81 -6.11
CA GLY A 231 7.17 -7.64 -7.25
C GLY A 231 5.83 -7.24 -7.88
N ASN A 232 5.37 -6.00 -7.71
CA ASN A 232 4.04 -5.54 -8.15
C ASN A 232 3.85 -5.49 -9.67
N LEU A 233 4.91 -5.72 -10.45
CA LEU A 233 4.83 -5.91 -11.90
C LEU A 233 4.52 -7.36 -12.28
N LEU A 234 4.62 -8.30 -11.33
CA LEU A 234 4.25 -9.69 -11.52
C LEU A 234 2.76 -9.86 -11.28
N LYS A 235 2.15 -10.78 -12.01
CA LYS A 235 0.75 -11.14 -11.78
C LYS A 235 0.61 -11.81 -10.41
N PRO A 236 -0.42 -11.50 -9.61
CA PRO A 236 -0.76 -12.24 -8.40
C PRO A 236 -1.03 -13.71 -8.71
N ASP A 237 -0.11 -14.57 -8.31
CA ASP A 237 -0.13 -16.00 -8.62
C ASP A 237 0.96 -16.70 -7.78
N ALA A 238 0.83 -18.02 -7.58
CA ALA A 238 1.83 -18.85 -6.91
C ALA A 238 3.21 -18.86 -7.60
N LYS A 239 3.28 -18.55 -8.89
CA LYS A 239 4.51 -18.39 -9.68
C LYS A 239 4.84 -16.93 -9.99
N GLY A 240 4.11 -16.00 -9.41
CA GLY A 240 4.26 -14.58 -9.58
C GLY A 240 4.43 -13.84 -8.25
N GLN A 241 3.54 -12.88 -7.97
CA GLN A 241 3.57 -12.10 -6.74
C GLN A 241 2.58 -12.68 -5.73
N VAL A 242 3.05 -12.94 -4.50
CA VAL A 242 2.22 -13.43 -3.38
C VAL A 242 2.03 -12.39 -2.28
N GLY A 243 2.67 -11.25 -2.38
CA GLY A 243 2.59 -10.14 -1.44
C GLY A 243 3.87 -9.31 -1.43
N ALA A 244 3.84 -8.19 -0.73
CA ALA A 244 4.97 -7.29 -0.54
C ALA A 244 5.80 -7.60 0.73
N GLY A 245 5.39 -8.60 1.50
CA GLY A 245 6.02 -8.99 2.78
C GLY A 245 5.51 -8.21 3.98
N LEU A 246 5.13 -6.95 3.82
CA LEU A 246 4.55 -6.09 4.87
C LEU A 246 3.07 -5.76 4.63
N GLY A 247 2.57 -6.04 3.45
CA GLY A 247 1.20 -5.93 2.99
C GLY A 247 1.05 -6.75 1.71
N THR A 248 -0.13 -6.79 1.10
CA THR A 248 -0.31 -7.53 -0.15
C THR A 248 0.23 -6.76 -1.34
N THR A 249 -0.22 -5.54 -1.55
CA THR A 249 0.21 -4.62 -2.63
C THR A 249 -0.27 -3.21 -2.33
N THR A 250 0.13 -2.24 -3.15
CA THR A 250 -0.40 -0.88 -3.11
C THR A 250 -1.67 -0.75 -3.93
N SER A 251 -2.64 0.04 -3.46
CA SER A 251 -3.80 0.42 -4.28
C SER A 251 -3.37 1.33 -5.45
N ALA A 252 -4.15 1.29 -6.55
CA ALA A 252 -3.91 2.10 -7.76
C ALA A 252 -4.94 3.23 -7.90
N GLY A 253 -5.26 3.90 -6.78
CA GLY A 253 -6.24 4.97 -6.70
C GLY A 253 -5.64 6.37 -6.69
N THR A 254 -6.44 7.34 -6.23
CA THR A 254 -6.09 8.74 -6.14
C THR A 254 -5.27 9.02 -4.88
N VAL A 255 -3.98 9.30 -5.07
CA VAL A 255 -3.10 9.76 -3.98
C VAL A 255 -3.33 11.23 -3.71
N THR A 256 -3.55 11.58 -2.45
CA THR A 256 -3.84 12.94 -2.00
C THR A 256 -2.93 13.34 -0.84
N LEU A 257 -2.88 14.62 -0.54
CA LEU A 257 -2.17 15.16 0.61
C LEU A 257 -2.90 16.40 1.13
N ILE A 258 -3.10 16.48 2.42
CA ILE A 258 -3.48 17.71 3.14
C ILE A 258 -2.36 18.01 4.11
N ALA A 259 -1.82 19.23 4.07
CA ALA A 259 -0.71 19.62 4.93
C ALA A 259 -1.08 19.49 6.41
N PRO A 260 -0.16 19.03 7.27
CA PRO A 260 -0.36 18.98 8.71
C PRO A 260 -0.67 20.38 9.28
N THR A 261 -1.57 20.43 10.25
CA THR A 261 -1.89 21.67 11.00
C THR A 261 -1.10 21.75 12.31
N ASN A 262 -0.65 20.61 12.80
CA ASN A 262 0.06 20.48 14.07
C ASN A 262 1.33 19.66 13.85
N ILE A 263 2.45 20.16 14.34
CA ILE A 263 3.77 19.52 14.17
C ILE A 263 4.21 18.92 15.50
N ILE A 264 4.67 17.68 15.44
CA ILE A 264 5.33 16.98 16.54
C ILE A 264 6.83 17.17 16.32
N ASP A 265 7.48 17.94 17.19
CA ASP A 265 8.88 18.34 17.04
C ASP A 265 9.79 17.87 18.19
N LYS A 266 9.22 17.15 19.15
CA LYS A 266 9.95 16.66 20.33
C LYS A 266 9.57 15.23 20.65
N ASP A 267 10.58 14.44 20.99
CA ASP A 267 10.39 13.13 21.61
C ASP A 267 9.69 13.28 22.96
N GLY A 268 8.69 12.44 23.23
CA GLY A 268 7.83 12.54 24.42
C GLY A 268 6.87 13.72 24.43
N GLN A 269 6.61 14.36 23.27
CA GLN A 269 5.56 15.38 23.15
C GLN A 269 4.19 14.75 23.42
N LYS A 270 3.40 15.42 24.28
CA LYS A 270 2.04 14.96 24.62
C LYS A 270 1.01 15.92 24.07
N GLU A 271 -0.01 15.36 23.43
CA GLU A 271 -1.18 16.07 22.97
C GLU A 271 -2.45 15.48 23.54
N VAL A 272 -3.38 16.31 23.93
CA VAL A 272 -4.73 15.86 24.33
C VAL A 272 -5.66 16.06 23.14
N ILE A 273 -6.14 14.95 22.58
CA ILE A 273 -7.03 14.94 21.42
C ILE A 273 -8.33 14.26 21.81
N ASP A 274 -9.41 15.00 21.81
CA ASP A 274 -10.78 14.51 22.12
C ASP A 274 -10.87 13.67 23.42
N GLY A 275 -10.19 14.16 24.48
CA GLY A 275 -10.20 13.55 25.80
C GLY A 275 -9.16 12.44 26.02
N LEU A 276 -8.41 12.04 25.00
CA LEU A 276 -7.34 11.05 25.10
C LEU A 276 -5.97 11.75 25.06
N THR A 277 -5.03 11.24 25.83
CA THR A 277 -3.62 11.69 25.79
C THR A 277 -2.83 10.82 24.83
N TYR A 278 -2.22 11.46 23.83
CA TYR A 278 -1.29 10.85 22.89
C TYR A 278 0.14 11.22 23.29
N ASP A 279 1.00 10.23 23.44
CA ASP A 279 2.42 10.40 23.73
C ASP A 279 3.21 10.04 22.46
N PHE A 280 3.90 11.02 21.88
CA PHE A 280 4.64 10.86 20.65
C PHE A 280 6.12 10.61 20.96
N MET A 281 6.67 9.48 20.47
CA MET A 281 8.04 9.03 20.71
C MET A 281 8.80 8.86 19.39
#